data_992b80aadb5142aca5fa0beb5afa74a8
#
_entry.id   992b80aadb5142aca5fa0beb5afa74a8
#
_cell.length_a   1.000
_cell.length_b   1.000
_cell.length_c   1.000
_cell.angle_alpha   90.00
_cell.angle_beta   90.00
_cell.angle_gamma   90.00
#
_symmetry.space_group_name_H-M   'P 1'
#
loop_
_entity.id
_entity.type
_entity.pdbx_description
1 polymer ?
#
loop_
_entity_poly.entity_id
_entity_poly.type
_entity_poly.pdbx_seq_one_letter_code
_entity_poly.pdbx_strand_id
1 'polypeptide(L)'
;HNLRDYTLDKWRRVDDYPYGGFAGMVMQCEPIDRCISALKAERNYDDVIYVSPDGEKFDQRMANNMSLQGNLIILCGHYKGIDQRVRDHLITREISVGDFVLTGGELAAALITDAIVRLIPGAISDDQSALSDCFQDDLLAAPIYTRPANYKGWTVPDILLSGNEAKIKQWEMDQAMERTQRLRPDLLKK
;
A
#
# COMPACT_ATOMS: atom_id res chain seq x y z
N HIS A 1 17.26 0.75 -6.81
CA HIS A 1 18.63 0.61 -6.30
C HIS A 1 18.88 -0.82 -5.87
N ASN A 2 19.98 -1.41 -6.33
CA ASN A 2 20.36 -2.76 -5.92
C ASN A 2 21.35 -2.65 -4.74
N LEU A 3 20.98 -3.21 -3.60
CA LEU A 3 21.83 -3.18 -2.39
C LEU A 3 23.22 -3.82 -2.62
N ARG A 4 23.33 -4.76 -3.56
CA ARG A 4 24.63 -5.37 -3.92
C ARG A 4 25.63 -4.39 -4.52
N ASP A 5 25.19 -3.22 -4.98
CA ASP A 5 26.07 -2.17 -5.49
C ASP A 5 26.68 -1.31 -4.37
N TYR A 6 26.16 -1.47 -3.13
CA TYR A 6 26.57 -0.69 -1.96
C TYR A 6 27.39 -1.50 -0.94
N THR A 7 27.54 -2.82 -1.14
CA THR A 7 28.37 -3.65 -0.25
C THR A 7 29.88 -3.52 -0.58
N LEU A 8 30.70 -3.61 0.43
CA LEU A 8 32.17 -3.70 0.30
C LEU A 8 32.66 -5.14 0.12
N ASP A 9 31.78 -6.13 0.26
CA ASP A 9 32.15 -7.52 0.08
C ASP A 9 32.52 -7.81 -1.39
N LYS A 10 33.68 -8.42 -1.60
CA LYS A 10 34.19 -8.76 -2.95
C LYS A 10 33.24 -9.70 -3.75
N TRP A 11 32.41 -10.46 -3.04
CA TRP A 11 31.40 -11.35 -3.63
C TRP A 11 30.01 -10.70 -3.73
N ARG A 12 29.90 -9.41 -3.38
CA ARG A 12 28.66 -8.64 -3.39
C ARG A 12 27.57 -9.26 -2.51
N ARG A 13 27.94 -9.90 -1.42
CA ARG A 13 27.01 -10.41 -0.42
C ARG A 13 26.36 -9.26 0.34
N VAL A 14 25.10 -9.39 0.67
CA VAL A 14 24.29 -8.42 1.42
C VAL A 14 23.60 -9.04 2.63
N ASP A 15 23.87 -10.31 2.91
CA ASP A 15 23.27 -11.12 3.96
C ASP A 15 24.32 -11.96 4.66
N ASP A 16 24.02 -12.34 5.92
CA ASP A 16 24.90 -13.18 6.75
C ASP A 16 24.06 -13.97 7.77
N TYR A 17 24.71 -14.91 8.48
CA TYR A 17 24.08 -15.66 9.55
C TYR A 17 23.70 -14.75 10.73
N PRO A 18 22.49 -14.95 11.31
CA PRO A 18 22.11 -14.19 12.51
C PRO A 18 22.93 -14.58 13.73
N TYR A 19 23.21 -13.61 14.59
CA TYR A 19 23.71 -13.92 15.93
C TYR A 19 22.66 -14.71 16.72
N GLY A 20 23.12 -15.53 17.68
CA GLY A 20 22.24 -16.35 18.51
C GLY A 20 21.87 -17.71 17.90
N GLY A 21 22.40 -18.07 16.72
CA GLY A 21 22.25 -19.41 16.14
C GLY A 21 20.89 -19.70 15.52
N PHE A 22 20.10 -18.67 15.20
CA PHE A 22 18.82 -18.83 14.49
C PHE A 22 19.04 -19.32 13.06
N ALA A 23 18.08 -20.10 12.54
CA ALA A 23 18.13 -20.61 11.18
C ALA A 23 17.84 -19.50 10.15
N GLY A 24 18.49 -19.56 8.99
CA GLY A 24 18.31 -18.65 7.86
C GLY A 24 19.35 -17.54 7.83
N MET A 25 19.16 -16.59 6.91
CA MET A 25 20.06 -15.45 6.69
C MET A 25 19.35 -14.16 7.06
N VAL A 26 20.10 -13.10 7.38
CA VAL A 26 19.59 -11.76 7.68
C VAL A 26 20.35 -10.76 6.82
N MET A 27 19.64 -9.77 6.27
CA MET A 27 20.27 -8.72 5.48
C MET A 27 21.13 -7.80 6.38
N GLN A 28 22.35 -7.55 5.95
CA GLN A 28 23.37 -6.83 6.72
C GLN A 28 23.07 -5.33 6.81
N CYS A 29 23.50 -4.70 7.92
CA CYS A 29 23.41 -3.26 8.14
C CYS A 29 24.13 -2.45 7.07
N GLU A 30 25.40 -2.79 6.80
CA GLU A 30 26.29 -1.93 6.02
C GLU A 30 25.78 -1.64 4.60
N PRO A 31 25.37 -2.62 3.76
CA PRO A 31 24.87 -2.34 2.42
C PRO A 31 23.61 -1.47 2.43
N ILE A 32 22.73 -1.69 3.42
CA ILE A 32 21.49 -0.92 3.56
C ILE A 32 21.80 0.52 3.98
N ASP A 33 22.62 0.71 5.00
CA ASP A 33 23.01 2.05 5.47
C ASP A 33 23.69 2.85 4.36
N ARG A 34 24.66 2.26 3.67
CA ARG A 34 25.36 2.92 2.55
C ARG A 34 24.41 3.33 1.42
N CYS A 35 23.44 2.47 1.09
CA CYS A 35 22.44 2.79 0.08
C CYS A 35 21.55 3.96 0.53
N ILE A 36 20.96 3.88 1.72
CA ILE A 36 20.08 4.93 2.25
C ILE A 36 20.83 6.24 2.42
N SER A 37 22.06 6.20 2.94
CA SER A 37 22.93 7.38 3.12
C SER A 37 23.26 8.05 1.79
N ALA A 38 23.58 7.27 0.75
CA ALA A 38 23.82 7.80 -0.59
C ALA A 38 22.59 8.50 -1.16
N LEU A 39 21.40 7.89 -1.02
CA LEU A 39 20.15 8.48 -1.47
C LEU A 39 19.81 9.78 -0.72
N LYS A 40 19.98 9.79 0.61
CA LYS A 40 19.75 10.98 1.43
C LYS A 40 20.77 12.11 1.16
N ALA A 41 21.92 11.80 0.62
CA ALA A 41 22.89 12.82 0.17
C ALA A 41 22.45 13.52 -1.12
N GLU A 42 21.62 12.88 -1.95
CA GLU A 42 21.10 13.45 -3.20
C GLU A 42 19.88 14.35 -2.99
N ARG A 43 18.98 13.96 -2.06
CA ARG A 43 17.71 14.67 -1.78
C ARG A 43 17.15 14.35 -0.40
N ASN A 44 16.19 15.15 0.05
CA ASN A 44 15.41 14.86 1.24
C ASN A 44 14.36 13.79 0.94
N TYR A 45 14.12 12.91 1.90
CA TYR A 45 13.05 11.93 1.88
C TYR A 45 12.15 12.11 3.10
N ASP A 46 10.85 12.05 2.89
CA ASP A 46 9.85 12.22 3.93
C ASP A 46 9.77 10.98 4.82
N ASP A 47 9.85 9.79 4.21
CA ASP A 47 9.88 8.52 4.92
C ASP A 47 10.90 7.55 4.32
N VAL A 48 11.45 6.71 5.20
CA VAL A 48 12.19 5.48 4.86
C VAL A 48 11.37 4.31 5.39
N ILE A 49 10.71 3.62 4.49
CA ILE A 49 9.73 2.58 4.79
C ILE A 49 10.39 1.21 4.67
N TYR A 50 10.21 0.37 5.68
CA TYR A 50 10.51 -1.05 5.58
C TYR A 50 9.22 -1.83 5.45
N VAL A 51 9.08 -2.64 4.39
CA VAL A 51 7.94 -3.53 4.20
C VAL A 51 8.18 -4.85 4.94
N SER A 52 7.34 -5.12 5.92
CA SER A 52 7.49 -6.22 6.87
C SER A 52 6.13 -6.77 7.32
N PRO A 53 5.98 -8.09 7.55
CA PRO A 53 4.71 -8.65 8.04
C PRO A 53 4.29 -8.12 9.42
N ASP A 54 5.24 -7.68 10.24
CA ASP A 54 5.03 -7.18 11.59
C ASP A 54 4.88 -5.65 11.69
N GLY A 55 4.85 -4.96 10.54
CA GLY A 55 4.62 -3.52 10.47
C GLY A 55 3.17 -3.10 10.68
N GLU A 56 2.94 -1.77 10.71
CA GLU A 56 1.59 -1.19 10.73
C GLU A 56 0.82 -1.60 9.47
N LYS A 57 -0.45 -1.99 9.65
CA LYS A 57 -1.27 -2.47 8.53
C LYS A 57 -1.61 -1.34 7.57
N PHE A 58 -1.22 -1.51 6.30
CA PHE A 58 -1.52 -0.58 5.23
C PHE A 58 -3.02 -0.50 4.95
N ASP A 59 -3.55 0.71 4.90
CA ASP A 59 -4.93 1.00 4.54
C ASP A 59 -5.04 2.22 3.61
N GLN A 60 -6.26 2.54 3.16
CA GLN A 60 -6.50 3.67 2.25
C GLN A 60 -6.14 5.02 2.89
N ARG A 61 -6.34 5.19 4.20
CA ARG A 61 -5.98 6.42 4.91
C ARG A 61 -4.47 6.64 4.89
N MET A 62 -3.69 5.56 5.09
CA MET A 62 -2.23 5.63 4.98
C MET A 62 -1.81 5.97 3.56
N ALA A 63 -2.43 5.36 2.53
CA ALA A 63 -2.16 5.68 1.13
C ALA A 63 -2.44 7.17 0.82
N ASN A 64 -3.58 7.70 1.29
CA ASN A 64 -3.94 9.11 1.13
C ASN A 64 -2.90 10.04 1.75
N ASN A 65 -2.44 9.76 2.97
CA ASN A 65 -1.41 10.56 3.63
C ASN A 65 -0.07 10.51 2.90
N MET A 66 0.32 9.32 2.43
CA MET A 66 1.60 9.12 1.73
C MET A 66 1.58 9.72 0.31
N SER A 67 0.43 9.84 -0.33
CA SER A 67 0.31 10.49 -1.66
C SER A 67 0.61 11.98 -1.63
N LEU A 68 0.60 12.60 -0.46
CA LEU A 68 0.96 14.01 -0.25
C LEU A 68 2.46 14.23 0.01
N GLN A 69 3.23 13.16 0.20
CA GLN A 69 4.66 13.21 0.45
C GLN A 69 5.44 13.39 -0.85
N GLY A 70 6.60 14.04 -0.77
CA GLY A 70 7.42 14.36 -1.95
C GLY A 70 8.31 13.21 -2.39
N ASN A 71 8.99 12.55 -1.44
CA ASN A 71 9.94 11.49 -1.74
C ASN A 71 9.90 10.39 -0.69
N LEU A 72 9.84 9.14 -1.12
CA LEU A 72 9.82 7.96 -0.28
C LEU A 72 10.95 7.00 -0.64
N ILE A 73 11.58 6.38 0.36
CA ILE A 73 12.39 5.18 0.17
C ILE A 73 11.57 3.99 0.66
N ILE A 74 11.42 2.95 -0.16
CA ILE A 74 10.82 1.69 0.27
C ILE A 74 11.90 0.61 0.23
N LEU A 75 12.27 0.11 1.41
CA LEU A 75 13.24 -0.97 1.57
C LEU A 75 12.52 -2.32 1.47
N CYS A 76 12.89 -3.10 0.47
CA CYS A 76 12.42 -4.46 0.27
C CYS A 76 13.38 -5.44 0.93
N GLY A 77 12.92 -6.12 1.98
CA GLY A 77 13.68 -7.15 2.66
C GLY A 77 13.52 -8.53 2.04
N HIS A 78 14.49 -9.38 2.30
CA HIS A 78 14.51 -10.80 1.94
C HIS A 78 14.89 -11.66 3.15
N TYR A 79 14.88 -12.99 2.98
CA TYR A 79 15.31 -13.96 3.97
C TYR A 79 14.48 -13.91 5.27
N LYS A 80 15.14 -13.85 6.44
CA LYS A 80 14.48 -13.70 7.74
C LYS A 80 14.17 -12.24 8.10
N GLY A 81 14.55 -11.31 7.23
CA GLY A 81 14.41 -9.88 7.42
C GLY A 81 15.74 -9.15 7.35
N ILE A 82 15.77 -7.97 7.94
CA ILE A 82 16.93 -7.09 7.98
C ILE A 82 17.47 -7.01 9.40
N ASP A 83 18.74 -6.62 9.55
CA ASP A 83 19.36 -6.40 10.86
C ASP A 83 18.57 -5.37 11.67
N GLN A 84 18.33 -5.67 12.95
CA GLN A 84 17.49 -4.84 13.82
C GLN A 84 18.03 -3.40 13.95
N ARG A 85 19.34 -3.20 13.89
CA ARG A 85 19.96 -1.86 13.93
C ARG A 85 19.52 -0.97 12.78
N VAL A 86 19.22 -1.53 11.60
CA VAL A 86 18.64 -0.80 10.47
C VAL A 86 17.22 -0.34 10.82
N ARG A 87 16.41 -1.22 11.41
CA ARG A 87 15.04 -0.89 11.84
C ARG A 87 15.07 0.24 12.88
N ASP A 88 15.97 0.15 13.86
CA ASP A 88 16.03 1.09 14.98
C ASP A 88 16.56 2.49 14.60
N HIS A 89 17.43 2.56 13.56
CA HIS A 89 18.17 3.80 13.29
C HIS A 89 17.90 4.43 11.92
N LEU A 90 17.45 3.66 10.93
CA LEU A 90 17.32 4.15 9.55
C LEU A 90 15.87 4.17 9.04
N ILE A 91 15.02 3.30 9.59
CA ILE A 91 13.63 3.18 9.20
C ILE A 91 12.78 4.19 9.99
N THR A 92 11.93 4.93 9.28
CA THR A 92 10.98 5.85 9.90
C THR A 92 9.60 5.20 10.08
N ARG A 93 9.28 4.21 9.23
CA ARG A 93 8.00 3.52 9.24
C ARG A 93 8.12 2.08 8.78
N GLU A 94 7.44 1.18 9.45
CA GLU A 94 7.31 -0.21 9.04
C GLU A 94 5.87 -0.49 8.62
N ILE A 95 5.69 -1.08 7.43
CA ILE A 95 4.36 -1.27 6.84
C ILE A 95 4.15 -2.74 6.47
N SER A 96 2.99 -3.29 6.86
CA SER A 96 2.50 -4.60 6.49
C SER A 96 1.34 -4.49 5.50
N VAL A 97 1.35 -5.28 4.44
CA VAL A 97 0.23 -5.40 3.50
C VAL A 97 -0.79 -6.47 3.91
N GLY A 98 -0.59 -7.13 5.03
CA GLY A 98 -1.52 -8.14 5.56
C GLY A 98 -0.83 -9.18 6.44
N ASP A 99 -1.64 -9.99 7.12
CA ASP A 99 -1.20 -11.01 8.09
C ASP A 99 -0.77 -12.29 7.35
N PHE A 100 0.24 -12.17 6.47
CA PHE A 100 0.83 -13.29 5.71
C PHE A 100 2.29 -12.96 5.37
N VAL A 101 3.05 -13.98 5.00
CA VAL A 101 4.48 -13.85 4.68
C VAL A 101 4.69 -14.01 3.18
N LEU A 102 5.46 -13.09 2.59
CA LEU A 102 5.95 -13.15 1.21
C LEU A 102 7.42 -13.56 1.18
N THR A 103 7.91 -14.00 0.03
CA THR A 103 9.32 -14.38 -0.18
C THR A 103 10.27 -13.20 -0.12
N GLY A 104 9.80 -12.01 -0.51
CA GLY A 104 10.52 -10.73 -0.49
C GLY A 104 9.57 -9.56 -0.43
N GLY A 105 10.09 -8.35 -0.19
CA GLY A 105 9.32 -7.14 -0.02
C GLY A 105 8.84 -6.48 -1.32
N GLU A 106 9.30 -6.92 -2.49
CA GLU A 106 9.08 -6.22 -3.76
C GLU A 106 7.59 -6.17 -4.15
N LEU A 107 6.84 -7.25 -3.95
CA LEU A 107 5.41 -7.28 -4.24
C LEU A 107 4.63 -6.36 -3.30
N ALA A 108 4.98 -6.34 -2.01
CA ALA A 108 4.40 -5.43 -1.05
C ALA A 108 4.71 -3.97 -1.40
N ALA A 109 5.96 -3.67 -1.77
CA ALA A 109 6.36 -2.33 -2.23
C ALA A 109 5.60 -1.90 -3.49
N ALA A 110 5.43 -2.80 -4.46
CA ALA A 110 4.67 -2.52 -5.68
C ALA A 110 3.19 -2.22 -5.36
N LEU A 111 2.56 -3.01 -4.48
CA LEU A 111 1.18 -2.79 -4.02
C LEU A 111 1.01 -1.42 -3.35
N ILE A 112 1.89 -1.09 -2.42
CA ILE A 112 1.89 0.21 -1.73
C ILE A 112 2.09 1.35 -2.73
N THR A 113 3.05 1.21 -3.64
CA THR A 113 3.34 2.21 -4.68
C THR A 113 2.13 2.45 -5.59
N ASP A 114 1.49 1.38 -6.07
CA ASP A 114 0.28 1.50 -6.91
C ASP A 114 -0.85 2.23 -6.17
N ALA A 115 -1.11 1.84 -4.91
CA ALA A 115 -2.15 2.46 -4.10
C ALA A 115 -1.90 3.96 -3.83
N ILE A 116 -0.63 4.38 -3.73
CA ILE A 116 -0.24 5.78 -3.53
C ILE A 116 -0.30 6.56 -4.84
N VAL A 117 0.33 6.03 -5.90
CA VAL A 117 0.53 6.75 -7.16
C VAL A 117 -0.80 7.06 -7.84
N ARG A 118 -1.79 6.16 -7.77
CA ARG A 118 -3.12 6.41 -8.35
C ARG A 118 -3.87 7.59 -7.71
N LEU A 119 -3.45 8.06 -6.52
CA LEU A 119 -4.01 9.21 -5.82
C LEU A 119 -3.34 10.55 -6.20
N ILE A 120 -2.21 10.48 -6.92
CA ILE A 120 -1.49 11.67 -7.38
C ILE A 120 -2.24 12.27 -8.57
N PRO A 121 -2.60 13.58 -8.55
CA PRO A 121 -3.29 14.22 -9.67
C PRO A 121 -2.55 14.01 -11.01
N GLY A 122 -3.30 13.62 -12.03
CA GLY A 122 -2.76 13.35 -13.37
C GLY A 122 -2.07 11.98 -13.53
N ALA A 123 -1.96 11.15 -12.49
CA ALA A 123 -1.41 9.80 -12.61
C ALA A 123 -2.36 8.81 -13.28
N ILE A 124 -3.68 9.01 -13.12
CA ILE A 124 -4.73 8.27 -13.83
C ILE A 124 -5.60 9.25 -14.62
N SER A 125 -6.29 8.73 -15.65
CA SER A 125 -7.03 9.55 -16.62
C SER A 125 -8.25 10.27 -16.04
N ASP A 126 -8.79 9.79 -14.90
CA ASP A 126 -9.96 10.34 -14.21
C ASP A 126 -9.68 10.48 -12.72
N ASP A 127 -9.30 11.69 -12.32
CA ASP A 127 -8.98 12.01 -10.92
C ASP A 127 -10.22 11.85 -10.00
N GLN A 128 -11.44 12.04 -10.51
CA GLN A 128 -12.67 11.87 -9.74
C GLN A 128 -12.97 10.40 -9.44
N SER A 129 -12.51 9.49 -10.30
CA SER A 129 -12.66 8.05 -10.07
C SER A 129 -11.94 7.60 -8.81
N ALA A 130 -10.72 8.10 -8.56
CA ALA A 130 -9.96 7.77 -7.36
C ALA A 130 -10.63 8.24 -6.05
N LEU A 131 -11.32 9.40 -6.10
CA LEU A 131 -12.03 9.97 -4.95
C LEU A 131 -13.37 9.28 -4.64
N SER A 132 -13.95 8.56 -5.60
CA SER A 132 -15.22 7.84 -5.45
C SER A 132 -15.05 6.34 -5.16
N ASP A 133 -13.82 5.87 -5.07
CA ASP A 133 -13.50 4.48 -4.78
C ASP A 133 -13.82 4.08 -3.32
N CYS A 134 -13.82 2.76 -3.07
CA CYS A 134 -13.98 2.20 -1.73
C CYS A 134 -12.99 2.82 -0.72
N PHE A 135 -13.43 2.93 0.53
CA PHE A 135 -12.65 3.34 1.71
C PHE A 135 -12.28 4.83 1.79
N GLN A 136 -12.71 5.68 0.86
CA GLN A 136 -12.46 7.13 0.98
C GLN A 136 -13.22 7.74 2.16
N ASP A 137 -14.47 7.31 2.37
CA ASP A 137 -15.33 7.73 3.49
C ASP A 137 -15.57 6.60 4.51
N ASP A 138 -14.60 5.68 4.67
CA ASP A 138 -14.74 4.47 5.48
C ASP A 138 -15.92 3.57 5.04
N LEU A 139 -16.40 3.70 3.80
CA LEU A 139 -17.47 2.90 3.22
C LEU A 139 -16.98 2.06 2.04
N LEU A 140 -17.69 0.97 1.78
CA LEU A 140 -17.56 0.23 0.52
C LEU A 140 -18.34 0.98 -0.57
N ALA A 141 -17.87 0.96 -1.81
CA ALA A 141 -18.57 1.55 -2.93
C ALA A 141 -19.94 0.90 -3.17
N ALA A 142 -20.90 1.69 -3.67
CA ALA A 142 -22.19 1.19 -4.14
C ALA A 142 -22.01 0.20 -5.30
N PRO A 143 -23.02 -0.67 -5.57
CA PRO A 143 -23.00 -1.54 -6.75
C PRO A 143 -22.98 -0.72 -8.05
N ILE A 144 -22.10 -1.12 -8.97
CA ILE A 144 -21.94 -0.48 -10.28
C ILE A 144 -22.56 -1.35 -11.35
N TYR A 145 -23.29 -0.72 -12.27
CA TYR A 145 -23.95 -1.38 -13.39
C TYR A 145 -23.53 -0.76 -14.72
N THR A 146 -23.48 -1.58 -15.77
CA THR A 146 -23.19 -1.15 -17.14
C THR A 146 -24.21 -1.72 -18.12
N ARG A 147 -24.12 -1.35 -19.39
CA ARG A 147 -24.99 -1.84 -20.48
C ARG A 147 -24.77 -3.33 -20.75
N PRO A 148 -25.83 -4.05 -21.16
CA PRO A 148 -27.21 -3.62 -21.36
C PRO A 148 -28.00 -3.52 -20.04
N ALA A 149 -29.08 -2.71 -20.02
CA ALA A 149 -29.95 -2.54 -18.85
C ALA A 149 -30.67 -3.83 -18.40
N ASN A 150 -30.85 -4.78 -19.30
CA ASN A 150 -31.34 -6.13 -18.99
C ASN A 150 -30.44 -7.16 -19.66
N TYR A 151 -29.86 -8.05 -18.86
CA TYR A 151 -29.07 -9.18 -19.32
C TYR A 151 -29.64 -10.48 -18.76
N LYS A 152 -30.27 -11.30 -19.58
CA LYS A 152 -30.86 -12.60 -19.18
C LYS A 152 -31.90 -12.50 -18.05
N GLY A 153 -32.62 -11.38 -17.97
CA GLY A 153 -33.58 -11.12 -16.89
C GLY A 153 -32.98 -10.44 -15.67
N TRP A 154 -31.67 -10.23 -15.62
CA TRP A 154 -31.00 -9.44 -14.59
C TRP A 154 -31.05 -7.96 -15.00
N THR A 155 -31.75 -7.16 -14.23
CA THR A 155 -32.01 -5.76 -14.56
C THR A 155 -31.17 -4.79 -13.74
N VAL A 156 -30.82 -3.68 -14.35
CA VAL A 156 -30.30 -2.50 -13.65
C VAL A 156 -31.44 -1.88 -12.83
N PRO A 157 -31.23 -1.43 -11.59
CA PRO A 157 -32.22 -0.72 -10.80
C PRO A 157 -32.77 0.50 -11.54
N ASP A 158 -34.11 0.67 -11.57
CA ASP A 158 -34.78 1.74 -12.31
C ASP A 158 -34.34 3.14 -11.91
N ILE A 159 -33.93 3.31 -10.62
CA ILE A 159 -33.43 4.58 -10.11
C ILE A 159 -32.22 5.07 -10.88
N LEU A 160 -31.31 4.15 -11.28
CA LEU A 160 -30.09 4.47 -12.04
C LEU A 160 -30.42 4.86 -13.51
N LEU A 161 -31.58 4.51 -13.99
CA LEU A 161 -32.07 4.85 -15.32
C LEU A 161 -32.92 6.13 -15.33
N SER A 162 -33.25 6.70 -14.17
CA SER A 162 -34.19 7.81 -14.00
C SER A 162 -33.64 9.18 -14.43
N GLY A 163 -32.33 9.34 -14.53
CA GLY A 163 -31.67 10.64 -14.76
C GLY A 163 -31.80 11.64 -13.59
N ASN A 164 -32.33 11.23 -12.43
CA ASN A 164 -32.47 12.09 -11.26
C ASN A 164 -31.24 11.97 -10.36
N GLU A 165 -30.24 12.84 -10.58
CA GLU A 165 -28.95 12.81 -9.90
C GLU A 165 -29.08 12.79 -8.37
N ALA A 166 -29.98 13.59 -7.79
CA ALA A 166 -30.15 13.64 -6.34
C ALA A 166 -30.62 12.30 -5.75
N LYS A 167 -31.59 11.65 -6.43
CA LYS A 167 -32.07 10.33 -6.01
C LYS A 167 -31.06 9.23 -6.27
N ILE A 168 -30.27 9.34 -7.33
CA ILE A 168 -29.19 8.39 -7.63
C ILE A 168 -28.11 8.46 -6.51
N LYS A 169 -27.66 9.65 -6.15
CA LYS A 169 -26.69 9.83 -5.05
C LYS A 169 -27.22 9.29 -3.71
N GLN A 170 -28.48 9.52 -3.40
CA GLN A 170 -29.07 8.96 -2.18
C GLN A 170 -29.08 7.44 -2.22
N TRP A 171 -29.47 6.84 -3.34
CA TRP A 171 -29.45 5.38 -3.53
C TRP A 171 -28.04 4.81 -3.41
N GLU A 172 -27.04 5.47 -4.00
CA GLU A 172 -25.62 5.06 -3.89
C GLU A 172 -25.15 5.05 -2.43
N MET A 173 -25.48 6.10 -1.67
CA MET A 173 -25.12 6.19 -0.24
C MET A 173 -25.80 5.09 0.57
N ASP A 174 -27.09 4.85 0.34
CA ASP A 174 -27.85 3.80 1.04
C ASP A 174 -27.28 2.41 0.73
N GLN A 175 -26.93 2.14 -0.53
CA GLN A 175 -26.32 0.89 -0.95
C GLN A 175 -24.88 0.72 -0.41
N ALA A 176 -24.09 1.78 -0.38
CA ALA A 176 -22.75 1.78 0.20
C ALA A 176 -22.82 1.44 1.71
N MET A 177 -23.75 2.07 2.43
CA MET A 177 -23.97 1.82 3.87
C MET A 177 -24.42 0.38 4.12
N GLU A 178 -25.43 -0.11 3.39
CA GLU A 178 -25.93 -1.49 3.53
C GLU A 178 -24.82 -2.52 3.26
N ARG A 179 -24.05 -2.33 2.18
CA ARG A 179 -22.93 -3.21 1.85
C ARG A 179 -21.86 -3.20 2.93
N THR A 180 -21.53 -2.02 3.46
CA THR A 180 -20.51 -1.87 4.51
C THR A 180 -20.98 -2.58 5.77
N GLN A 181 -22.20 -2.38 6.21
CA GLN A 181 -22.79 -3.06 7.38
C GLN A 181 -22.72 -4.58 7.25
N ARG A 182 -22.98 -5.11 6.06
CA ARG A 182 -23.02 -6.55 5.81
C ARG A 182 -21.64 -7.16 5.65
N LEU A 183 -20.71 -6.52 4.92
CA LEU A 183 -19.44 -7.10 4.48
C LEU A 183 -18.24 -6.65 5.30
N ARG A 184 -18.27 -5.42 5.79
CA ARG A 184 -17.17 -4.78 6.53
C ARG A 184 -17.70 -3.91 7.68
N PRO A 185 -18.43 -4.52 8.64
CA PRO A 185 -18.98 -3.77 9.79
C PRO A 185 -17.89 -3.17 10.70
N ASP A 186 -16.67 -3.63 10.57
CA ASP A 186 -15.49 -3.11 11.25
C ASP A 186 -15.18 -1.65 10.85
N LEU A 187 -15.48 -1.24 9.62
CA LEU A 187 -15.26 0.13 9.14
C LEU A 187 -16.16 1.16 9.84
N LEU A 188 -17.33 0.74 10.32
CA LEU A 188 -18.31 1.60 11.00
C LEU A 188 -18.09 1.72 12.51
N LYS A 189 -17.11 1.02 13.07
CA LYS A 189 -16.83 0.98 14.52
C LYS A 189 -15.68 1.89 14.95
N LYS A 190 -15.26 2.80 14.09
CA LYS A 190 -14.17 3.75 14.39
C LYS A 190 -14.68 4.98 15.12
#